data_98598f4442dfb744f1bb79459c4cdd5f
#
_entry.id   98598f4442dfb744f1bb79459c4cdd5f
#
_cell.length_a   1.000
_cell.length_b   1.000
_cell.length_c   1.000
_cell.angle_alpha   90.00
_cell.angle_beta   90.00
_cell.angle_gamma   90.00
#
_symmetry.space_group_name_H-M   'P 1'
#
loop_
_entity.id
_entity.type
_entity.pdbx_description
1 polymer ?
#
loop_
_entity_poly.entity_id
_entity_poly.type
_entity_poly.pdbx_seq_one_letter_code
_entity_poly.pdbx_strand_id
1 'polypeptide(L)'
;MNRRRFFAFVGAAVAGLLLTISLPFMAPSTVVAQSNATLLVSAAASLKEAMEEIKTNYQQSKPGVVINYNFGASGALLQQIQQGAPADVFISAAKKQVDTLDQAGQLVPGTRGILARNRLVLIVPRNVTNVTSFFNLTRNDIRKIAIGEPRSVPAGQYAEQVLKQLKIYNKIKPKFVFTNNVRQVLAAVESGNADAGLVYRTDAAISNKVKTVVSASETYHSPIIYPMAALKQSKNQQAAREFVQYLSGDQSKAVLKKYGFLLP
;
A
#
# COMPACT_ATOMS: atom_id res chain seq x y z
N MET A 1 -34.73 -102.34 -6.96
CA MET A 1 -34.18 -103.31 -6.00
C MET A 1 -33.11 -102.60 -5.13
N ASN A 2 -33.39 -102.49 -3.83
CA ASN A 2 -32.53 -102.58 -2.63
C ASN A 2 -31.26 -101.71 -2.62
N ARG A 3 -30.99 -100.99 -1.66
CA ARG A 3 -31.02 -100.93 -0.17
C ARG A 3 -29.99 -99.88 0.23
N ARG A 4 -30.34 -98.92 0.98
CA ARG A 4 -30.08 -98.75 2.44
C ARG A 4 -28.59 -98.80 2.82
N ARG A 5 -28.03 -97.79 3.39
CA ARG A 5 -27.89 -97.47 4.85
C ARG A 5 -26.76 -96.44 4.94
N PHE A 6 -26.86 -95.38 5.54
CA PHE A 6 -26.82 -94.96 6.94
C PHE A 6 -25.41 -94.78 7.53
N PHE A 7 -25.31 -93.72 8.24
CA PHE A 7 -24.38 -93.26 9.30
C PHE A 7 -23.08 -92.61 8.78
N ALA A 8 -22.51 -91.65 9.46
CA ALA A 8 -22.80 -90.95 10.71
C ALA A 8 -22.00 -89.63 10.76
N PHE A 9 -22.51 -88.71 11.44
CA PHE A 9 -21.90 -87.62 12.13
C PHE A 9 -20.38 -87.65 12.29
N VAL A 10 -19.71 -86.48 11.91
CA VAL A 10 -18.71 -85.78 12.74
C VAL A 10 -18.86 -84.31 12.45
N GLY A 11 -19.27 -83.56 13.45
CA GLY A 11 -19.29 -82.12 13.45
C GLY A 11 -17.87 -81.59 13.60
N ALA A 12 -17.48 -80.63 12.76
CA ALA A 12 -16.35 -79.81 12.99
C ALA A 12 -16.84 -78.38 12.78
N ALA A 13 -17.08 -77.65 13.89
CA ALA A 13 -17.33 -76.22 13.90
C ALA A 13 -16.07 -75.52 13.48
N VAL A 14 -16.04 -74.99 12.24
CA VAL A 14 -15.04 -74.05 11.80
C VAL A 14 -15.58 -72.66 12.15
N ALA A 15 -15.08 -72.14 13.26
CA ALA A 15 -15.26 -70.77 13.64
C ALA A 15 -14.48 -69.88 12.63
N GLY A 16 -15.18 -69.34 11.65
CA GLY A 16 -14.64 -68.37 10.72
C GLY A 16 -14.38 -67.06 11.48
N LEU A 17 -13.11 -66.85 11.85
CA LEU A 17 -12.64 -65.57 12.37
C LEU A 17 -12.62 -64.55 11.24
N LEU A 18 -13.70 -63.76 11.11
CA LEU A 18 -13.75 -62.58 10.25
C LEU A 18 -12.84 -61.51 10.84
N LEU A 19 -11.57 -61.50 10.40
CA LEU A 19 -10.66 -60.42 10.60
C LEU A 19 -11.15 -59.23 9.74
N THR A 20 -11.96 -58.36 10.30
CA THR A 20 -12.27 -57.05 9.71
C THR A 20 -11.02 -56.18 9.78
N ILE A 21 -10.22 -56.20 8.71
CA ILE A 21 -9.16 -55.21 8.52
C ILE A 21 -9.83 -53.87 8.32
N SER A 22 -9.97 -53.11 9.40
CA SER A 22 -10.34 -51.71 9.34
C SER A 22 -9.15 -50.93 8.74
N LEU A 23 -9.12 -50.81 7.42
CA LEU A 23 -8.26 -49.83 6.75
C LEU A 23 -8.62 -48.45 7.28
N PRO A 24 -7.65 -47.70 7.86
CA PRO A 24 -7.92 -46.32 8.19
C PRO A 24 -8.28 -45.59 6.89
N PHE A 25 -9.50 -45.07 6.84
CA PHE A 25 -9.93 -44.18 5.78
C PHE A 25 -9.07 -42.91 5.90
N MET A 26 -7.94 -42.86 5.20
CA MET A 26 -7.15 -41.68 5.05
C MET A 26 -8.02 -40.71 4.25
N ALA A 27 -8.68 -39.81 4.96
CA ALA A 27 -9.30 -38.64 4.34
C ALA A 27 -8.21 -37.98 3.47
N PRO A 28 -8.51 -37.69 2.20
CA PRO A 28 -7.56 -36.97 1.37
C PRO A 28 -7.25 -35.64 2.07
N SER A 29 -6.02 -35.49 2.55
CA SER A 29 -5.51 -34.19 2.96
C SER A 29 -5.63 -33.33 1.72
N THR A 30 -6.58 -32.41 1.71
CA THR A 30 -6.64 -31.35 0.71
C THR A 30 -5.36 -30.56 0.89
N VAL A 31 -4.32 -30.94 0.16
CA VAL A 31 -3.16 -30.08 -0.07
C VAL A 31 -3.75 -28.87 -0.78
N VAL A 32 -4.03 -27.82 -0.01
CA VAL A 32 -4.32 -26.50 -0.58
C VAL A 32 -3.06 -26.17 -1.37
N ALA A 33 -3.14 -26.34 -2.67
CA ALA A 33 -2.07 -25.96 -3.58
C ALA A 33 -1.76 -24.48 -3.27
N GLN A 34 -0.60 -24.24 -2.69
CA GLN A 34 -0.13 -22.89 -2.40
C GLN A 34 0.08 -22.24 -3.77
N SER A 35 -0.92 -21.46 -4.21
CA SER A 35 -0.87 -20.83 -5.53
C SER A 35 0.27 -19.81 -5.50
N ASN A 36 1.33 -20.12 -6.24
CA ASN A 36 2.37 -19.13 -6.50
C ASN A 36 1.77 -17.97 -7.26
N ALA A 37 1.63 -16.84 -6.59
CA ALA A 37 1.08 -15.63 -7.18
C ALA A 37 2.13 -14.51 -7.16
N THR A 38 2.26 -13.80 -8.27
CA THR A 38 3.05 -12.56 -8.31
C THR A 38 2.09 -11.39 -8.37
N LEU A 39 2.15 -10.50 -7.39
CA LEU A 39 1.36 -9.28 -7.31
C LEU A 39 2.21 -8.07 -7.70
N LEU A 40 1.70 -7.25 -8.58
CA LEU A 40 2.21 -5.90 -8.86
C LEU A 40 1.36 -4.87 -8.12
N VAL A 41 1.97 -4.21 -7.13
CA VAL A 41 1.32 -3.20 -6.30
C VAL A 41 1.77 -1.81 -6.74
N SER A 42 0.88 -1.03 -7.34
CA SER A 42 1.10 0.37 -7.66
C SER A 42 0.82 1.23 -6.42
N ALA A 43 1.84 1.85 -5.84
CA ALA A 43 1.73 2.55 -4.57
C ALA A 43 2.35 3.94 -4.60
N ALA A 44 1.77 4.87 -3.83
CA ALA A 44 2.32 6.21 -3.65
C ALA A 44 3.77 6.15 -3.14
N ALA A 45 4.66 6.94 -3.73
CA ALA A 45 6.10 6.93 -3.45
C ALA A 45 6.45 7.15 -1.98
N SER A 46 5.63 7.88 -1.23
CA SER A 46 5.81 8.13 0.21
C SER A 46 5.66 6.89 1.09
N LEU A 47 5.10 5.80 0.55
CA LEU A 47 4.90 4.53 1.27
C LEU A 47 6.11 3.58 1.18
N LYS A 48 7.11 3.89 0.36
CA LYS A 48 8.13 2.93 -0.08
C LYS A 48 8.73 2.12 1.08
N GLU A 49 9.30 2.76 2.08
CA GLU A 49 10.01 2.06 3.17
C GLU A 49 9.07 1.20 4.01
N ALA A 50 7.87 1.73 4.33
CA ALA A 50 6.87 0.97 5.07
C ALA A 50 6.36 -0.25 4.28
N MET A 51 6.13 -0.09 2.98
CA MET A 51 5.64 -1.18 2.13
C MET A 51 6.71 -2.26 1.88
N GLU A 52 7.98 -1.91 1.80
CA GLU A 52 9.07 -2.90 1.69
C GLU A 52 9.18 -3.75 2.98
N GLU A 53 9.03 -3.16 4.15
CA GLU A 53 8.99 -3.92 5.41
C GLU A 53 7.71 -4.78 5.50
N ILE A 54 6.56 -4.24 5.12
CA ILE A 54 5.29 -4.99 5.06
C ILE A 54 5.41 -6.18 4.10
N LYS A 55 6.03 -6.00 2.93
CA LYS A 55 6.30 -7.08 1.98
C LYS A 55 7.09 -8.21 2.64
N THR A 56 8.19 -7.88 3.32
CA THR A 56 9.03 -8.86 4.01
C THR A 56 8.21 -9.70 5.00
N ASN A 57 7.41 -9.03 5.84
CA ASN A 57 6.56 -9.69 6.83
C ASN A 57 5.46 -10.55 6.18
N TYR A 58 4.84 -10.04 5.10
CA TYR A 58 3.80 -10.78 4.38
C TYR A 58 4.35 -12.03 3.73
N GLN A 59 5.49 -11.94 3.04
CA GLN A 59 6.10 -13.07 2.35
C GLN A 59 6.61 -14.15 3.33
N GLN A 60 6.98 -13.81 4.57
CA GLN A 60 7.25 -14.80 5.63
C GLN A 60 6.02 -15.60 6.00
N SER A 61 4.84 -14.97 6.03
CA SER A 61 3.56 -15.64 6.34
C SER A 61 2.92 -16.33 5.12
N LYS A 62 3.27 -15.90 3.91
CA LYS A 62 2.73 -16.37 2.61
C LYS A 62 3.87 -16.59 1.61
N PRO A 63 4.73 -17.64 1.80
CA PRO A 63 5.93 -17.84 0.97
C PRO A 63 5.66 -18.03 -0.52
N GLY A 64 4.45 -18.47 -0.89
CA GLY A 64 4.02 -18.64 -2.29
C GLY A 64 3.63 -17.32 -2.99
N VAL A 65 3.64 -16.16 -2.31
CA VAL A 65 3.27 -14.89 -2.91
C VAL A 65 4.48 -13.97 -3.06
N VAL A 66 4.76 -13.56 -4.29
CA VAL A 66 5.79 -12.57 -4.59
C VAL A 66 5.14 -11.21 -4.80
N ILE A 67 5.63 -10.18 -4.11
CA ILE A 67 5.15 -8.81 -4.26
C ILE A 67 6.20 -7.96 -4.95
N ASN A 68 5.79 -7.30 -6.03
CA ASN A 68 6.57 -6.27 -6.73
C ASN A 68 5.88 -4.93 -6.58
N TYR A 69 6.66 -3.86 -6.41
CA TYR A 69 6.13 -2.50 -6.30
C TYR A 69 6.45 -1.66 -7.52
N ASN A 70 5.47 -0.85 -7.92
CA ASN A 70 5.64 0.31 -8.79
C ASN A 70 5.35 1.56 -7.95
N PHE A 71 6.42 2.23 -7.46
CA PHE A 71 6.29 3.44 -6.66
C PHE A 71 6.29 4.69 -7.52
N GLY A 72 5.28 5.55 -7.34
CA GLY A 72 5.15 6.77 -8.13
C GLY A 72 4.19 7.79 -7.53
N ALA A 73 3.94 8.86 -8.26
CA ALA A 73 2.86 9.78 -7.93
C ALA A 73 1.51 9.12 -8.23
N SER A 74 0.57 9.25 -7.31
CA SER A 74 -0.73 8.56 -7.42
C SER A 74 -1.51 8.91 -8.68
N GLY A 75 -1.40 10.16 -9.18
CA GLY A 75 -2.05 10.55 -10.44
C GLY A 75 -1.40 9.91 -11.66
N ALA A 76 -0.07 9.80 -11.69
CA ALA A 76 0.64 9.12 -12.76
C ALA A 76 0.35 7.61 -12.76
N LEU A 77 0.31 6.98 -11.57
CA LEU A 77 -0.06 5.58 -11.42
C LEU A 77 -1.51 5.32 -11.89
N LEU A 78 -2.45 6.21 -11.54
CA LEU A 78 -3.82 6.14 -12.04
C LEU A 78 -3.86 6.17 -13.57
N GLN A 79 -3.14 7.09 -14.20
CA GLN A 79 -3.08 7.18 -15.67
C GLN A 79 -2.51 5.90 -16.28
N GLN A 80 -1.44 5.33 -15.72
CA GLN A 80 -0.89 4.05 -16.17
C GLN A 80 -1.94 2.92 -16.09
N ILE A 81 -2.66 2.82 -14.96
CA ILE A 81 -3.72 1.81 -14.77
C ILE A 81 -4.84 2.00 -15.81
N GLN A 82 -5.29 3.24 -16.03
CA GLN A 82 -6.33 3.54 -17.03
C GLN A 82 -5.88 3.27 -18.46
N GLN A 83 -4.58 3.33 -18.75
CA GLN A 83 -3.97 2.98 -20.04
C GLN A 83 -3.71 1.47 -20.18
N GLY A 84 -4.13 0.65 -19.20
CA GLY A 84 -3.98 -0.80 -19.25
C GLY A 84 -2.66 -1.34 -18.71
N ALA A 85 -1.85 -0.51 -18.05
CA ALA A 85 -0.66 -1.02 -17.37
C ALA A 85 -1.06 -2.05 -16.28
N PRO A 86 -0.36 -3.19 -16.19
CA PRO A 86 -0.68 -4.21 -15.21
C PRO A 86 -0.53 -3.66 -13.79
N ALA A 87 -1.53 -3.92 -12.97
CA ALA A 87 -1.49 -3.69 -11.52
C ALA A 87 -2.56 -4.56 -10.86
N ASP A 88 -2.24 -5.14 -9.72
CA ASP A 88 -3.15 -5.98 -8.94
C ASP A 88 -3.76 -5.23 -7.77
N VAL A 89 -2.99 -4.35 -7.14
CA VAL A 89 -3.41 -3.48 -6.04
C VAL A 89 -2.97 -2.05 -6.31
N PHE A 90 -3.83 -1.09 -6.00
CA PHE A 90 -3.52 0.33 -6.07
C PHE A 90 -3.64 0.98 -4.70
N ILE A 91 -2.60 1.75 -4.30
CA ILE A 91 -2.55 2.50 -3.03
C ILE A 91 -2.19 3.95 -3.34
N SER A 92 -3.15 4.84 -3.19
CA SER A 92 -3.00 6.26 -3.49
C SER A 92 -2.73 7.09 -2.23
N ALA A 93 -2.07 8.23 -2.36
CA ALA A 93 -1.91 9.23 -1.31
C ALA A 93 -3.02 10.30 -1.32
N ALA A 94 -4.08 10.10 -2.09
CA ALA A 94 -5.28 10.94 -2.08
C ALA A 94 -6.51 10.14 -2.53
N LYS A 95 -7.67 10.56 -2.04
CA LYS A 95 -8.96 9.89 -2.29
C LYS A 95 -9.34 9.88 -3.77
N LYS A 96 -9.15 11.01 -4.46
CA LYS A 96 -9.60 11.25 -5.84
C LYS A 96 -9.22 10.12 -6.80
N GLN A 97 -8.00 9.60 -6.73
CA GLN A 97 -7.50 8.62 -7.71
C GLN A 97 -8.20 7.26 -7.55
N VAL A 98 -8.44 6.83 -6.32
CA VAL A 98 -9.18 5.58 -6.06
C VAL A 98 -10.67 5.77 -6.36
N ASP A 99 -11.25 6.94 -6.04
CA ASP A 99 -12.63 7.27 -6.39
C ASP A 99 -12.85 7.20 -7.91
N THR A 100 -11.89 7.66 -8.72
CA THR A 100 -11.96 7.58 -10.19
C THR A 100 -12.07 6.13 -10.68
N LEU A 101 -11.25 5.22 -10.13
CA LEU A 101 -11.32 3.79 -10.49
C LEU A 101 -12.58 3.13 -9.97
N ASP A 102 -13.07 3.53 -8.79
CA ASP A 102 -14.31 3.03 -8.20
C ASP A 102 -15.53 3.40 -9.05
N GLN A 103 -15.64 4.67 -9.44
CA GLN A 103 -16.69 5.16 -10.33
C GLN A 103 -16.68 4.50 -11.70
N ALA A 104 -15.48 4.13 -12.20
CA ALA A 104 -15.31 3.36 -13.42
C ALA A 104 -15.59 1.85 -13.22
N GLY A 105 -15.96 1.41 -12.01
CA GLY A 105 -16.22 0.02 -11.70
C GLY A 105 -14.99 -0.90 -11.77
N GLN A 106 -13.78 -0.35 -11.66
CA GLN A 106 -12.51 -1.08 -11.85
C GLN A 106 -11.95 -1.69 -10.55
N LEU A 107 -12.61 -1.48 -9.42
CA LEU A 107 -12.19 -2.06 -8.14
C LEU A 107 -12.87 -3.41 -7.88
N VAL A 108 -12.14 -4.33 -7.25
CA VAL A 108 -12.72 -5.57 -6.74
C VAL A 108 -13.64 -5.23 -5.55
N PRO A 109 -14.93 -5.61 -5.58
CA PRO A 109 -15.88 -5.28 -4.52
C PRO A 109 -15.40 -5.71 -3.14
N GLY A 110 -15.62 -4.86 -2.14
CA GLY A 110 -15.26 -5.12 -0.74
C GLY A 110 -13.76 -5.00 -0.41
N THR A 111 -12.91 -4.57 -1.35
CA THR A 111 -11.46 -4.41 -1.10
C THR A 111 -11.05 -2.96 -0.85
N ARG A 112 -11.94 -2.00 -1.10
CA ARG A 112 -11.63 -0.60 -0.84
C ARG A 112 -11.54 -0.35 0.65
N GLY A 113 -10.39 0.20 1.10
CA GLY A 113 -10.13 0.57 2.48
C GLY A 113 -9.22 1.78 2.58
N ILE A 114 -9.02 2.26 3.81
CA ILE A 114 -8.03 3.31 4.12
C ILE A 114 -6.87 2.65 4.83
N LEU A 115 -5.68 2.74 4.24
CA LEU A 115 -4.45 2.18 4.79
C LEU A 115 -3.88 3.04 5.91
N ALA A 116 -3.80 4.36 5.69
CA ALA A 116 -3.13 5.30 6.58
C ALA A 116 -3.61 6.73 6.37
N ARG A 117 -3.13 7.64 7.24
CA ARG A 117 -3.26 9.10 7.13
C ARG A 117 -1.88 9.74 7.28
N ASN A 118 -1.75 11.00 6.86
CA ASN A 118 -0.48 11.73 6.95
C ASN A 118 -0.70 13.21 7.23
N ARG A 119 0.39 13.97 7.34
CA ARG A 119 0.40 15.43 7.47
C ARG A 119 1.34 16.03 6.45
N LEU A 120 0.98 17.18 5.90
CA LEU A 120 1.84 17.98 5.05
C LEU A 120 2.74 18.85 5.91
N VAL A 121 4.02 18.92 5.56
CA VAL A 121 5.02 19.73 6.28
C VAL A 121 5.85 20.58 5.32
N LEU A 122 6.28 21.73 5.79
CA LEU A 122 7.32 22.54 5.17
C LEU A 122 8.68 22.04 5.67
N ILE A 123 9.57 21.73 4.73
CA ILE A 123 10.97 21.35 5.02
C ILE A 123 11.94 22.34 4.42
N VAL A 124 13.10 22.44 5.04
CA VAL A 124 14.28 23.17 4.57
C VAL A 124 15.53 22.32 4.81
N PRO A 125 16.69 22.63 4.18
CA PRO A 125 17.95 22.02 4.56
C PRO A 125 18.23 22.18 6.06
N ARG A 126 18.86 21.18 6.67
CA ARG A 126 18.99 21.10 8.13
C ARG A 126 19.69 22.29 8.77
N ASN A 127 20.64 22.92 8.07
CA ASN A 127 21.42 24.07 8.53
C ASN A 127 20.67 25.41 8.39
N VAL A 128 19.55 25.50 7.69
CA VAL A 128 18.78 26.72 7.51
C VAL A 128 17.99 27.03 8.78
N THR A 129 18.21 28.20 9.41
CA THR A 129 17.59 28.56 10.70
C THR A 129 16.57 29.70 10.60
N ASN A 130 16.60 30.46 9.52
CA ASN A 130 15.82 31.69 9.34
C ASN A 130 14.45 31.47 8.67
N VAL A 131 14.02 30.22 8.44
CA VAL A 131 12.69 29.86 7.96
C VAL A 131 11.93 29.19 9.10
N THR A 132 10.87 29.82 9.60
CA THR A 132 10.10 29.38 10.77
C THR A 132 8.60 29.21 10.48
N SER A 133 8.14 29.64 9.29
CA SER A 133 6.73 29.54 8.88
C SER A 133 6.58 29.48 7.37
N PHE A 134 5.38 29.15 6.89
CA PHE A 134 5.05 29.24 5.46
C PHE A 134 5.21 30.66 4.90
N PHE A 135 4.98 31.70 5.71
CA PHE A 135 5.09 33.10 5.25
C PHE A 135 6.53 33.47 4.88
N ASN A 136 7.53 32.82 5.46
CA ASN A 136 8.94 33.07 5.08
C ASN A 136 9.25 32.65 3.63
N LEU A 137 8.41 31.82 3.00
CA LEU A 137 8.55 31.47 1.58
C LEU A 137 8.41 32.68 0.64
N THR A 138 7.82 33.78 1.12
CA THR A 138 7.69 35.03 0.36
C THR A 138 8.96 35.88 0.32
N ARG A 139 9.96 35.57 1.14
CA ARG A 139 11.23 36.31 1.25
C ARG A 139 12.06 36.18 -0.01
N ASN A 140 12.90 37.16 -0.31
CA ASN A 140 13.71 37.20 -1.52
C ASN A 140 14.89 36.21 -1.50
N ASP A 141 15.37 35.84 -0.32
CA ASP A 141 16.44 34.84 -0.15
C ASP A 141 15.96 33.40 -0.35
N ILE A 142 14.65 33.12 -0.31
CA ILE A 142 14.04 31.87 -0.74
C ILE A 142 13.72 31.99 -2.23
N ARG A 143 14.52 31.34 -3.06
CA ARG A 143 14.44 31.46 -4.53
C ARG A 143 13.74 30.27 -5.17
N LYS A 144 13.93 29.05 -4.63
CA LYS A 144 13.42 27.80 -5.19
C LYS A 144 12.64 27.02 -4.14
N ILE A 145 11.39 26.75 -4.43
CA ILE A 145 10.50 25.99 -3.57
C ILE A 145 10.07 24.73 -4.33
N ALA A 146 10.54 23.56 -3.90
CA ALA A 146 10.17 22.29 -4.50
C ALA A 146 8.78 21.87 -4.04
N ILE A 147 7.91 21.59 -5.00
CA ILE A 147 6.58 20.99 -4.77
C ILE A 147 6.30 19.92 -5.82
N GLY A 148 5.51 18.92 -5.50
CA GLY A 148 5.00 17.99 -6.50
C GLY A 148 4.10 18.71 -7.52
N GLU A 149 4.13 18.30 -8.79
CA GLU A 149 3.20 18.84 -9.81
C GLU A 149 1.74 18.62 -9.35
N PRO A 150 0.95 19.67 -9.07
CA PRO A 150 -0.37 19.50 -8.47
C PRO A 150 -1.36 18.68 -9.30
N ARG A 151 -1.18 18.61 -10.62
CA ARG A 151 -2.07 17.83 -11.51
C ARG A 151 -1.94 16.32 -11.30
N SER A 152 -0.75 15.83 -10.88
CA SER A 152 -0.45 14.40 -10.79
C SER A 152 0.04 13.94 -9.41
N VAL A 153 0.60 14.84 -8.60
CA VAL A 153 1.22 14.53 -7.30
C VAL A 153 0.32 14.98 -6.15
N PRO A 154 -0.26 14.07 -5.35
CA PRO A 154 -1.14 14.45 -4.23
C PRO A 154 -0.52 15.44 -3.25
N ALA A 155 0.77 15.25 -2.86
CA ALA A 155 1.46 16.20 -1.99
C ALA A 155 1.48 17.63 -2.56
N GLY A 156 1.61 17.75 -3.89
CA GLY A 156 1.51 19.04 -4.59
C GLY A 156 0.09 19.62 -4.57
N GLN A 157 -0.94 18.77 -4.69
CA GLN A 157 -2.34 19.21 -4.57
C GLN A 157 -2.62 19.80 -3.18
N TYR A 158 -2.16 19.10 -2.12
CA TYR A 158 -2.30 19.59 -0.76
C TYR A 158 -1.46 20.86 -0.51
N ALA A 159 -0.23 20.91 -1.06
CA ALA A 159 0.61 22.12 -0.99
C ALA A 159 -0.09 23.33 -1.62
N GLU A 160 -0.67 23.15 -2.79
CA GLU A 160 -1.44 24.21 -3.47
C GLU A 160 -2.62 24.69 -2.61
N GLN A 161 -3.38 23.77 -2.00
CA GLN A 161 -4.49 24.12 -1.11
C GLN A 161 -4.01 24.97 0.07
N VAL A 162 -2.98 24.51 0.78
CA VAL A 162 -2.39 25.23 1.92
C VAL A 162 -1.93 26.62 1.53
N LEU A 163 -1.16 26.74 0.46
CA LEU A 163 -0.58 28.01 0.02
C LEU A 163 -1.64 28.99 -0.49
N LYS A 164 -2.72 28.49 -1.11
CA LYS A 164 -3.89 29.31 -1.50
C LYS A 164 -4.66 29.80 -0.28
N GLN A 165 -4.89 28.92 0.71
CA GLN A 165 -5.57 29.28 1.95
C GLN A 165 -4.79 30.33 2.74
N LEU A 166 -3.47 30.24 2.75
CA LEU A 166 -2.57 31.25 3.34
C LEU A 166 -2.44 32.53 2.49
N LYS A 167 -3.06 32.58 1.30
CA LYS A 167 -3.03 33.72 0.35
C LYS A 167 -1.62 34.09 -0.13
N ILE A 168 -0.67 33.15 -0.10
CA ILE A 168 0.71 33.37 -0.58
C ILE A 168 1.02 32.66 -1.91
N TYR A 169 0.16 31.76 -2.38
CA TYR A 169 0.39 30.94 -3.57
C TYR A 169 0.84 31.74 -4.78
N ASN A 170 0.08 32.78 -5.18
CA ASN A 170 0.39 33.58 -6.37
C ASN A 170 1.72 34.35 -6.23
N LYS A 171 2.05 34.81 -5.03
CA LYS A 171 3.28 35.53 -4.74
C LYS A 171 4.51 34.65 -4.89
N ILE A 172 4.42 33.37 -4.50
CA ILE A 172 5.57 32.45 -4.52
C ILE A 172 5.56 31.51 -5.72
N LYS A 173 4.51 31.48 -6.54
CA LYS A 173 4.39 30.64 -7.74
C LYS A 173 5.59 30.75 -8.68
N PRO A 174 6.20 31.94 -8.93
CA PRO A 174 7.40 32.05 -9.77
C PRO A 174 8.63 31.31 -9.22
N LYS A 175 8.63 30.92 -7.93
CA LYS A 175 9.71 30.20 -7.26
C LYS A 175 9.54 28.67 -7.30
N PHE A 176 8.41 28.16 -7.81
CA PHE A 176 8.14 26.73 -7.78
C PHE A 176 9.02 25.95 -8.71
N VAL A 177 9.58 24.85 -8.17
CA VAL A 177 10.24 23.79 -8.88
C VAL A 177 9.32 22.57 -8.79
N PHE A 178 8.65 22.25 -9.89
CA PHE A 178 7.73 21.11 -9.94
C PHE A 178 8.49 19.80 -10.10
N THR A 179 8.06 18.79 -9.36
CA THR A 179 8.65 17.45 -9.38
C THR A 179 7.58 16.39 -9.69
N ASN A 180 8.03 15.24 -10.21
CA ASN A 180 7.13 14.17 -10.63
C ASN A 180 6.58 13.31 -9.48
N ASN A 181 7.12 13.43 -8.27
CA ASN A 181 6.59 12.80 -7.05
C ASN A 181 7.19 13.46 -5.80
N VAL A 182 6.62 13.15 -4.62
CA VAL A 182 7.02 13.77 -3.35
C VAL A 182 8.46 13.43 -2.92
N ARG A 183 8.99 12.27 -3.32
CA ARG A 183 10.39 11.90 -3.00
C ARG A 183 11.40 12.72 -3.77
N GLN A 184 11.05 13.16 -4.96
CA GLN A 184 11.87 14.13 -5.70
C GLN A 184 11.84 15.52 -5.07
N VAL A 185 10.73 15.92 -4.42
CA VAL A 185 10.71 17.15 -3.59
C VAL A 185 11.73 17.05 -2.45
N LEU A 186 11.69 15.95 -1.69
CA LEU A 186 12.65 15.70 -0.61
C LEU A 186 14.09 15.76 -1.13
N ALA A 187 14.39 15.02 -2.20
CA ALA A 187 15.72 14.97 -2.79
C ALA A 187 16.22 16.34 -3.29
N ALA A 188 15.34 17.19 -3.81
CA ALA A 188 15.70 18.55 -4.24
C ALA A 188 16.13 19.44 -3.05
N VAL A 189 15.47 19.30 -1.90
CA VAL A 189 15.86 20.04 -0.69
C VAL A 189 17.11 19.44 -0.06
N GLU A 190 17.25 18.12 -0.01
CA GLU A 190 18.44 17.41 0.51
C GLU A 190 19.74 17.79 -0.22
N SER A 191 19.64 18.00 -1.53
CA SER A 191 20.76 18.33 -2.40
C SER A 191 21.03 19.84 -2.51
N GLY A 192 20.21 20.70 -1.86
CA GLY A 192 20.32 22.16 -1.99
C GLY A 192 19.84 22.70 -3.34
N ASN A 193 19.21 21.88 -4.18
CA ASN A 193 18.61 22.32 -5.45
C ASN A 193 17.32 23.12 -5.23
N ALA A 194 16.73 23.05 -4.03
CA ALA A 194 15.63 23.89 -3.58
C ALA A 194 15.91 24.36 -2.15
N ASP A 195 15.52 25.62 -1.85
CA ASP A 195 15.69 26.25 -0.55
C ASP A 195 14.66 25.75 0.47
N ALA A 196 13.51 25.29 -0.03
CA ALA A 196 12.42 24.74 0.78
C ALA A 196 11.59 23.75 -0.05
N GLY A 197 10.79 22.92 0.62
CA GLY A 197 9.88 22.01 -0.04
C GLY A 197 8.69 21.64 0.82
N LEU A 198 7.61 21.20 0.18
CA LEU A 198 6.43 20.66 0.86
C LEU A 198 6.32 19.17 0.59
N VAL A 199 6.41 18.38 1.67
CA VAL A 199 6.40 16.92 1.67
C VAL A 199 5.48 16.39 2.76
N TYR A 200 5.27 15.09 2.83
CA TYR A 200 4.61 14.50 3.99
C TYR A 200 5.57 14.40 5.18
N ARG A 201 5.01 14.39 6.40
CA ARG A 201 5.81 14.22 7.63
C ARG A 201 6.66 12.96 7.59
N THR A 202 6.13 11.88 7.03
CA THR A 202 6.84 10.61 6.87
C THR A 202 8.03 10.72 5.93
N ASP A 203 7.94 11.53 4.85
CA ASP A 203 9.08 11.77 3.95
C ASP A 203 10.18 12.57 4.65
N ALA A 204 9.80 13.58 5.44
CA ALA A 204 10.78 14.35 6.21
C ALA A 204 11.51 13.49 7.27
N ALA A 205 10.79 12.52 7.87
CA ALA A 205 11.32 11.69 8.95
C ALA A 205 12.42 10.71 8.52
N ILE A 206 12.47 10.32 7.24
CA ILE A 206 13.51 9.39 6.75
C ILE A 206 14.83 10.08 6.40
N SER A 207 14.89 11.41 6.48
CA SER A 207 16.07 12.19 6.10
C SER A 207 16.69 12.90 7.29
N ASN A 208 18.02 12.79 7.39
CA ASN A 208 18.80 13.58 8.34
C ASN A 208 19.36 14.88 7.74
N LYS A 209 19.14 15.14 6.44
CA LYS A 209 19.64 16.32 5.71
C LYS A 209 18.69 17.48 5.72
N VAL A 210 17.41 17.22 6.01
CA VAL A 210 16.36 18.25 6.10
C VAL A 210 15.83 18.35 7.53
N LYS A 211 15.11 19.42 7.80
CA LYS A 211 14.28 19.56 9.00
C LYS A 211 12.89 20.04 8.65
N THR A 212 11.92 19.57 9.42
CA THR A 212 10.57 20.10 9.41
C THR A 212 10.55 21.46 10.10
N VAL A 213 10.02 22.46 9.43
CA VAL A 213 9.80 23.81 9.94
C VAL A 213 8.47 23.90 10.66
N VAL A 214 7.39 23.51 9.97
CA VAL A 214 6.02 23.61 10.46
C VAL A 214 5.14 22.59 9.71
N SER A 215 4.16 22.03 10.41
CA SER A 215 3.08 21.26 9.80
C SER A 215 1.96 22.17 9.33
N ALA A 216 1.37 21.88 8.17
CA ALA A 216 0.17 22.55 7.73
C ALA A 216 -1.01 22.23 8.67
N SER A 217 -1.88 23.21 8.91
CA SER A 217 -3.13 22.96 9.61
C SER A 217 -4.04 22.09 8.74
N GLU A 218 -4.70 21.12 9.34
CA GLU A 218 -5.67 20.25 8.65
C GLU A 218 -6.88 21.01 8.11
N THR A 219 -7.10 22.26 8.57
CA THR A 219 -8.14 23.16 8.05
C THR A 219 -7.77 23.82 6.72
N TYR A 220 -6.49 23.74 6.30
CA TYR A 220 -6.00 24.39 5.08
C TYR A 220 -5.99 23.47 3.86
N HIS A 221 -6.28 22.18 4.04
CA HIS A 221 -6.32 21.20 2.97
C HIS A 221 -7.31 20.07 3.27
N SER A 222 -7.71 19.36 2.24
CA SER A 222 -8.50 18.13 2.39
C SER A 222 -7.73 17.07 3.19
N PRO A 223 -8.41 16.17 3.92
CA PRO A 223 -7.75 15.11 4.68
C PRO A 223 -6.77 14.30 3.84
N ILE A 224 -5.55 14.16 4.33
CA ILE A 224 -4.52 13.34 3.68
C ILE A 224 -4.71 11.89 4.10
N ILE A 225 -5.37 11.12 3.25
CA ILE A 225 -5.65 9.70 3.46
C ILE A 225 -5.02 8.87 2.34
N TYR A 226 -4.69 7.62 2.66
CA TYR A 226 -4.15 6.64 1.73
C TYR A 226 -5.17 5.54 1.49
N PRO A 227 -6.10 5.72 0.55
CA PRO A 227 -7.00 4.66 0.16
C PRO A 227 -6.26 3.59 -0.65
N MET A 228 -6.72 2.35 -0.52
CA MET A 228 -6.22 1.18 -1.23
C MET A 228 -7.37 0.34 -1.76
N ALA A 229 -7.12 -0.41 -2.82
CA ALA A 229 -8.04 -1.42 -3.33
C ALA A 229 -7.32 -2.43 -4.24
N ALA A 230 -7.87 -3.64 -4.35
CA ALA A 230 -7.54 -4.58 -5.41
C ALA A 230 -8.25 -4.18 -6.71
N LEU A 231 -7.59 -4.42 -7.85
CA LEU A 231 -8.07 -4.02 -9.17
C LEU A 231 -8.72 -5.20 -9.89
N LYS A 232 -9.84 -4.99 -10.58
CA LYS A 232 -10.55 -6.02 -11.35
C LYS A 232 -9.73 -6.61 -12.50
N GLN A 233 -8.80 -5.83 -13.05
CA GLN A 233 -7.89 -6.31 -14.09
C GLN A 233 -6.85 -7.32 -13.60
N SER A 234 -6.69 -7.47 -12.28
CA SER A 234 -5.77 -8.45 -11.69
C SER A 234 -6.10 -9.87 -12.15
N LYS A 235 -5.09 -10.60 -12.59
CA LYS A 235 -5.20 -12.04 -12.85
C LYS A 235 -5.12 -12.87 -11.57
N ASN A 236 -4.70 -12.24 -10.47
CA ASN A 236 -4.50 -12.86 -9.15
C ASN A 236 -5.46 -12.24 -8.11
N GLN A 237 -6.75 -12.05 -8.45
CA GLN A 237 -7.70 -11.29 -7.62
C GLN A 237 -7.80 -11.82 -6.19
N GLN A 238 -7.73 -13.15 -5.99
CA GLN A 238 -7.79 -13.73 -4.65
C GLN A 238 -6.57 -13.33 -3.81
N ALA A 239 -5.36 -13.46 -4.35
CA ALA A 239 -4.14 -13.05 -3.68
C ALA A 239 -4.09 -11.53 -3.44
N ALA A 240 -4.58 -10.72 -4.39
CA ALA A 240 -4.71 -9.27 -4.24
C ALA A 240 -5.68 -8.88 -3.12
N ARG A 241 -6.81 -9.59 -3.00
CA ARG A 241 -7.79 -9.42 -1.92
C ARG A 241 -7.18 -9.76 -0.57
N GLU A 242 -6.48 -10.89 -0.47
CA GLU A 242 -5.80 -11.32 0.76
C GLU A 242 -4.71 -10.33 1.18
N PHE A 243 -3.94 -9.80 0.22
CA PHE A 243 -2.94 -8.78 0.51
C PHE A 243 -3.56 -7.47 1.01
N VAL A 244 -4.65 -6.98 0.41
CA VAL A 244 -5.38 -5.80 0.90
C VAL A 244 -5.95 -6.04 2.30
N GLN A 245 -6.44 -7.23 2.59
CA GLN A 245 -6.88 -7.60 3.93
C GLN A 245 -5.71 -7.58 4.94
N TYR A 246 -4.55 -8.14 4.57
CA TYR A 246 -3.35 -8.09 5.40
C TYR A 246 -2.88 -6.65 5.67
N LEU A 247 -2.95 -5.78 4.67
CA LEU A 247 -2.63 -4.35 4.83
C LEU A 247 -3.53 -3.66 5.87
N SER A 248 -4.75 -4.13 6.07
CA SER A 248 -5.68 -3.63 7.09
C SER A 248 -5.44 -4.23 8.48
N GLY A 249 -4.58 -5.25 8.61
CA GLY A 249 -4.29 -5.99 9.83
C GLY A 249 -3.29 -5.26 10.76
N ASP A 250 -3.18 -5.75 11.98
CA ASP A 250 -2.40 -5.10 13.04
C ASP A 250 -0.89 -5.11 12.76
N GLN A 251 -0.36 -6.14 12.09
CA GLN A 251 1.05 -6.19 11.70
C GLN A 251 1.40 -5.04 10.75
N SER A 252 0.59 -4.81 9.72
CA SER A 252 0.78 -3.70 8.79
C SER A 252 0.60 -2.34 9.47
N LYS A 253 -0.38 -2.21 10.36
CA LYS A 253 -0.59 -1.01 11.16
C LYS A 253 0.59 -0.68 12.06
N ALA A 254 1.21 -1.70 12.69
CA ALA A 254 2.41 -1.52 13.51
C ALA A 254 3.59 -0.97 12.68
N VAL A 255 3.81 -1.52 11.48
CA VAL A 255 4.83 -1.02 10.55
C VAL A 255 4.53 0.41 10.14
N LEU A 256 3.30 0.71 9.71
CA LEU A 256 2.92 2.07 9.30
C LEU A 256 3.14 3.09 10.43
N LYS A 257 2.78 2.74 11.67
CA LYS A 257 3.02 3.57 12.84
C LYS A 257 4.52 3.80 13.09
N LYS A 258 5.35 2.76 12.95
CA LYS A 258 6.82 2.83 13.05
C LYS A 258 7.40 3.87 12.08
N TYR A 259 6.88 3.93 10.85
CA TYR A 259 7.29 4.92 9.83
C TYR A 259 6.58 6.27 9.96
N GLY A 260 5.85 6.52 11.05
CA GLY A 260 5.25 7.81 11.36
C GLY A 260 3.93 8.10 10.67
N PHE A 261 3.33 7.14 10.00
CA PHE A 261 1.96 7.26 9.50
C PHE A 261 0.96 7.30 10.66
N LEU A 262 -0.15 8.02 10.44
CA LEU A 262 -1.30 7.99 11.33
C LEU A 262 -2.22 6.86 10.86
N LEU A 263 -2.80 6.14 11.81
CA LEU A 263 -3.79 5.10 11.49
C LEU A 263 -5.14 5.74 11.15
N PRO A 264 -6.00 5.01 10.39
CA PRO A 264 -7.34 5.47 10.02
C PRO A 264 -8.23 5.84 11.18
#